data_dfd53d52dc97ad11bac544b905eb2c86
#
_entry.id   dfd53d52dc97ad11bac544b905eb2c86
#
_cell.length_a   1.000
_cell.length_b   1.000
_cell.length_c   1.000
_cell.angle_alpha   90.00
_cell.angle_beta   90.00
_cell.angle_gamma   90.00
#
_symmetry.space_group_name_H-M   'P 1'
#
loop_
_entity.id
_entity.type
_entity.pdbx_description
1 polymer ?
#
loop_
_entity_poly.entity_id
_entity_poly.type
_entity_poly.pdbx_seq_one_letter_code
_entity_poly.pdbx_strand_id
1 'polypeptide(L)'
;MRILRLFKNHVLALVAAVALICISCNADLALPTYMSEIVDVGIQQGGIESVVPDTIREQSLSDLEMFMSDDDRATVEAAYGKADADGIRHYVGADADRADDGKVSEAMSLPETVALAFDKGIDASTLAGQMGAGSQPAAASQAAAGSQATPAEKGAASQSFSGKLTMDKVRAAVDAGLLDRSELVDGAQRMADSMGAMGGSIVRQRAVSYVQKEYEAQGISLTDVQSSYLANMSARMFGLCAVSLLATILTGAVASHTACTIARDLRRKTFDRVMH
;
A
#
# COMPACT_ATOMS: atom_id res chain seq x y z
N MET A 1 -17.57 -52.65 -3.97
CA MET A 1 -16.60 -52.31 -5.04
C MET A 1 -17.13 -52.40 -6.49
N ARG A 2 -18.34 -52.84 -6.76
CA ARG A 2 -18.90 -52.94 -8.13
C ARG A 2 -19.38 -51.61 -8.73
N ILE A 3 -19.78 -50.64 -7.87
CA ILE A 3 -20.29 -49.31 -8.29
C ILE A 3 -19.14 -48.44 -8.85
N LEU A 4 -17.93 -48.53 -8.28
CA LEU A 4 -16.79 -47.76 -8.79
C LEU A 4 -16.38 -48.13 -10.22
N ARG A 5 -16.68 -49.34 -10.68
CA ARG A 5 -16.39 -49.77 -12.07
C ARG A 5 -17.36 -49.11 -13.10
N LEU A 6 -18.54 -48.65 -12.69
CA LEU A 6 -19.47 -47.86 -13.52
C LEU A 6 -18.92 -46.42 -13.78
N PHE A 7 -18.27 -45.84 -12.77
CA PHE A 7 -17.68 -44.52 -12.88
C PHE A 7 -16.46 -44.44 -13.80
N LYS A 8 -15.80 -45.62 -14.07
CA LYS A 8 -14.60 -45.68 -14.90
C LYS A 8 -14.85 -45.12 -16.33
N ASN A 9 -16.04 -45.27 -16.87
CA ASN A 9 -16.40 -44.76 -18.20
C ASN A 9 -16.76 -43.27 -18.20
N HIS A 10 -16.97 -42.66 -17.03
CA HIS A 10 -17.37 -41.26 -16.85
C HIS A 10 -16.34 -40.43 -16.08
N VAL A 11 -15.11 -40.98 -15.92
CA VAL A 11 -14.05 -40.30 -15.15
C VAL A 11 -13.74 -38.92 -15.71
N LEU A 12 -13.74 -38.76 -17.04
CA LEU A 12 -13.50 -37.47 -17.68
C LEU A 12 -14.56 -36.42 -17.29
N ALA A 13 -15.81 -36.80 -17.30
CA ALA A 13 -16.90 -35.91 -16.89
C ALA A 13 -16.83 -35.56 -15.39
N LEU A 14 -16.43 -36.52 -14.55
CA LEU A 14 -16.24 -36.29 -13.12
C LEU A 14 -15.08 -35.31 -12.88
N VAL A 15 -13.93 -35.50 -13.55
CA VAL A 15 -12.78 -34.61 -13.46
C VAL A 15 -13.15 -33.21 -13.94
N ALA A 16 -13.87 -33.11 -15.07
CA ALA A 16 -14.36 -31.84 -15.57
C ALA A 16 -15.28 -31.13 -14.57
N ALA A 17 -16.21 -31.84 -13.93
CA ALA A 17 -17.09 -31.29 -12.92
C ALA A 17 -16.29 -30.77 -11.70
N VAL A 18 -15.31 -31.56 -11.22
CA VAL A 18 -14.45 -31.13 -10.11
C VAL A 18 -13.64 -29.89 -10.47
N ALA A 19 -13.06 -29.84 -11.67
CA ALA A 19 -12.31 -28.67 -12.14
C ALA A 19 -13.22 -27.42 -12.19
N LEU A 20 -14.44 -27.53 -12.70
CA LEU A 20 -15.40 -26.44 -12.75
C LEU A 20 -15.82 -25.96 -11.34
N ILE A 21 -16.01 -26.88 -10.41
CA ILE A 21 -16.29 -26.56 -9.00
C ILE A 21 -15.10 -25.81 -8.39
N CYS A 22 -13.86 -26.23 -8.64
CA CYS A 22 -12.67 -25.55 -8.16
C CYS A 22 -12.58 -24.11 -8.71
N ILE A 23 -12.89 -23.91 -10.00
CA ILE A 23 -12.93 -22.58 -10.63
C ILE A 23 -13.99 -21.69 -9.96
N SER A 24 -15.21 -22.21 -9.76
CA SER A 24 -16.28 -21.48 -9.10
C SER A 24 -15.89 -21.10 -7.66
N CYS A 25 -15.38 -22.05 -6.89
CA CYS A 25 -14.93 -21.79 -5.51
C CYS A 25 -13.83 -20.73 -5.43
N ASN A 26 -12.83 -20.76 -6.33
CA ASN A 26 -11.80 -19.76 -6.35
C ASN A 26 -12.36 -18.37 -6.69
N ALA A 27 -13.27 -18.28 -7.66
CA ALA A 27 -13.94 -17.03 -8.00
C ALA A 27 -14.77 -16.49 -6.82
N ASP A 28 -15.51 -17.34 -6.13
CA ASP A 28 -16.36 -16.98 -4.99
C ASP A 28 -15.52 -16.52 -3.78
N LEU A 29 -14.35 -17.13 -3.56
CA LEU A 29 -13.41 -16.73 -2.49
C LEU A 29 -12.68 -15.42 -2.79
N ALA A 30 -12.51 -15.07 -4.05
CA ALA A 30 -11.87 -13.80 -4.43
C ALA A 30 -12.81 -12.59 -4.24
N LEU A 31 -14.13 -12.77 -4.32
CA LEU A 31 -15.11 -11.67 -4.22
C LEU A 31 -14.98 -10.85 -2.91
N PRO A 32 -14.88 -11.45 -1.70
CA PRO A 32 -14.68 -10.68 -0.48
C PRO A 32 -13.40 -9.85 -0.47
N THR A 33 -12.32 -10.34 -1.08
CA THR A 33 -11.05 -9.61 -1.19
C THR A 33 -11.23 -8.34 -2.03
N TYR A 34 -11.86 -8.45 -3.20
CA TYR A 34 -12.15 -7.28 -4.04
C TYR A 34 -13.10 -6.29 -3.35
N MET A 35 -14.06 -6.76 -2.55
CA MET A 35 -14.92 -5.88 -1.75
C MET A 35 -14.10 -5.09 -0.71
N SER A 36 -13.15 -5.74 -0.04
CA SER A 36 -12.23 -5.07 0.89
C SER A 36 -11.38 -4.02 0.17
N GLU A 37 -10.82 -4.36 -1.00
CA GLU A 37 -10.02 -3.44 -1.81
C GLU A 37 -10.82 -2.22 -2.29
N ILE A 38 -12.09 -2.40 -2.68
CA ILE A 38 -12.99 -1.29 -3.04
C ILE A 38 -13.18 -0.34 -1.86
N VAL A 39 -13.35 -0.88 -0.64
CA VAL A 39 -13.54 -0.04 0.54
C VAL A 39 -12.22 0.61 0.97
N ASP A 40 -11.16 -0.16 1.07
CA ASP A 40 -9.88 0.31 1.61
C ASP A 40 -9.18 1.25 0.62
N VAL A 41 -8.98 0.82 -0.61
CA VAL A 41 -8.29 1.61 -1.64
C VAL A 41 -9.27 2.57 -2.33
N GLY A 42 -10.41 2.07 -2.79
CA GLY A 42 -11.36 2.86 -3.56
C GLY A 42 -11.99 4.00 -2.77
N ILE A 43 -12.44 3.75 -1.54
CA ILE A 43 -13.15 4.74 -0.73
C ILE A 43 -12.22 5.46 0.24
N GLN A 44 -11.42 4.73 1.03
CA GLN A 44 -10.61 5.35 2.07
C GLN A 44 -9.36 6.04 1.51
N GLN A 45 -8.75 5.46 0.46
CA GLN A 45 -7.54 5.98 -0.16
C GLN A 45 -7.80 6.77 -1.46
N GLY A 46 -9.08 6.99 -1.82
CA GLY A 46 -9.43 7.78 -3.01
C GLY A 46 -8.98 7.15 -4.34
N GLY A 47 -8.87 5.82 -4.40
CA GLY A 47 -8.46 5.09 -5.58
C GLY A 47 -6.94 5.00 -5.80
N ILE A 48 -6.15 5.44 -4.82
CA ILE A 48 -4.68 5.37 -4.88
C ILE A 48 -4.23 4.07 -4.23
N GLU A 49 -3.73 3.14 -5.03
CA GLU A 49 -3.34 1.79 -4.62
C GLU A 49 -1.94 1.74 -4.00
N SER A 50 -1.04 2.62 -4.46
CA SER A 50 0.36 2.63 -4.07
C SER A 50 0.77 3.96 -3.42
N VAL A 51 1.73 3.89 -2.53
CA VAL A 51 2.43 5.08 -2.00
C VAL A 51 3.38 5.69 -3.04
N VAL A 52 3.70 4.95 -4.11
CA VAL A 52 4.54 5.44 -5.21
C VAL A 52 3.64 6.15 -6.23
N PRO A 53 3.69 7.48 -6.37
CA PRO A 53 2.88 8.22 -7.32
C PRO A 53 3.32 7.96 -8.76
N ASP A 54 2.35 7.99 -9.71
CA ASP A 54 2.62 7.90 -11.15
C ASP A 54 3.47 9.06 -11.65
N THR A 55 3.17 10.21 -11.09
CA THR A 55 3.78 11.49 -11.41
C THR A 55 4.10 12.23 -10.14
N ILE A 56 5.26 12.81 -10.05
CA ILE A 56 5.71 13.61 -8.91
C ILE A 56 6.40 14.88 -9.42
N ARG A 57 6.15 16.01 -8.78
CA ARG A 57 6.89 17.23 -9.10
C ARG A 57 8.35 17.09 -8.67
N GLU A 58 9.27 17.57 -9.48
CA GLU A 58 10.71 17.52 -9.18
C GLU A 58 11.04 18.16 -7.82
N GLN A 59 10.38 19.26 -7.49
CA GLN A 59 10.54 19.91 -6.20
C GLN A 59 10.08 19.04 -5.03
N SER A 60 8.92 18.40 -5.17
CA SER A 60 8.38 17.48 -4.15
C SER A 60 9.27 16.26 -3.96
N LEU A 61 9.82 15.71 -5.04
CA LEU A 61 10.77 14.61 -4.98
C LEU A 61 12.05 15.03 -4.24
N SER A 62 12.62 16.19 -4.58
CA SER A 62 13.80 16.73 -3.90
C SER A 62 13.54 16.95 -2.40
N ASP A 63 12.34 17.35 -2.01
CA ASP A 63 11.95 17.49 -0.60
C ASP A 63 11.91 16.14 0.13
N LEU A 64 11.41 15.09 -0.53
CA LEU A 64 11.40 13.74 0.02
C LEU A 64 12.81 13.18 0.16
N GLU A 65 13.67 13.42 -0.82
CA GLU A 65 15.07 12.97 -0.84
C GLU A 65 15.88 13.47 0.36
N MET A 66 15.49 14.60 0.98
CA MET A 66 16.14 15.10 2.19
C MET A 66 15.97 14.16 3.39
N PHE A 67 14.92 13.35 3.40
CA PHE A 67 14.60 12.40 4.48
C PHE A 67 14.96 10.96 4.13
N MET A 68 15.51 10.70 2.94
CA MET A 68 15.91 9.38 2.48
C MET A 68 17.38 9.09 2.80
N SER A 69 17.67 7.81 3.05
CA SER A 69 19.06 7.34 3.04
C SER A 69 19.66 7.42 1.63
N ASP A 70 20.99 7.34 1.50
CA ASP A 70 21.62 7.40 0.18
C ASP A 70 21.26 6.22 -0.72
N ASP A 71 21.03 5.03 -0.13
CA ASP A 71 20.59 3.83 -0.86
C ASP A 71 19.15 3.96 -1.34
N ASP A 72 18.24 4.47 -0.47
CA ASP A 72 16.83 4.70 -0.81
C ASP A 72 16.70 5.76 -1.89
N ARG A 73 17.47 6.84 -1.78
CA ARG A 73 17.52 7.90 -2.79
C ARG A 73 17.93 7.36 -4.16
N ALA A 74 19.01 6.57 -4.22
CA ALA A 74 19.46 5.98 -5.48
C ALA A 74 18.37 5.06 -6.08
N THR A 75 17.65 4.34 -5.24
CA THR A 75 16.54 3.46 -5.66
C THR A 75 15.38 4.27 -6.23
N VAL A 76 15.00 5.36 -5.57
CA VAL A 76 13.89 6.23 -6.00
C VAL A 76 14.28 7.03 -7.25
N GLU A 77 15.47 7.61 -7.32
CA GLU A 77 15.96 8.31 -8.52
C GLU A 77 16.01 7.40 -9.75
N ALA A 78 16.36 6.11 -9.59
CA ALA A 78 16.37 5.14 -10.67
C ALA A 78 14.95 4.76 -11.13
N ALA A 79 13.96 4.85 -10.23
CA ALA A 79 12.57 4.52 -10.53
C ALA A 79 11.82 5.63 -11.26
N TYR A 80 12.28 6.87 -11.16
CA TYR A 80 11.68 8.02 -11.83
C TYR A 80 12.52 8.49 -13.01
N GLY A 81 11.85 8.83 -14.12
CA GLY A 81 12.48 9.42 -15.30
C GLY A 81 12.95 10.85 -15.06
N LYS A 82 13.49 11.46 -16.12
CA LYS A 82 13.84 12.88 -16.12
C LYS A 82 12.57 13.74 -16.04
N ALA A 83 12.69 14.90 -15.43
CA ALA A 83 11.60 15.87 -15.39
C ALA A 83 11.24 16.35 -16.80
N ASP A 84 9.94 16.46 -17.05
CA ASP A 84 9.37 17.06 -18.26
C ASP A 84 9.49 18.59 -18.22
N ALA A 85 9.00 19.25 -19.28
CA ALA A 85 8.99 20.71 -19.41
C ALA A 85 8.21 21.41 -18.28
N ASP A 86 7.26 20.72 -17.66
CA ASP A 86 6.44 21.20 -16.55
C ASP A 86 7.04 20.85 -15.18
N GLY A 87 8.27 20.30 -15.15
CA GLY A 87 8.95 19.91 -13.91
C GLY A 87 8.33 18.69 -13.22
N ILE A 88 7.64 17.84 -13.97
CA ILE A 88 7.00 16.60 -13.49
C ILE A 88 7.87 15.42 -13.91
N ARG A 89 8.17 14.53 -12.97
CA ARG A 89 8.82 13.25 -13.22
C ARG A 89 7.81 12.14 -13.26
N HIS A 90 7.96 11.24 -14.23
CA HIS A 90 7.12 10.07 -14.41
C HIS A 90 7.79 8.83 -13.87
N TYR A 91 7.02 7.96 -13.24
CA TYR A 91 7.49 6.65 -12.82
C TYR A 91 7.81 5.77 -14.03
N VAL A 92 9.04 5.27 -14.11
CA VAL A 92 9.55 4.46 -15.23
C VAL A 92 9.76 3.00 -14.81
N GLY A 93 9.56 2.68 -13.54
CA GLY A 93 9.67 1.33 -12.99
C GLY A 93 8.73 0.36 -13.73
N ALA A 94 9.13 -0.91 -13.79
CA ALA A 94 8.56 -1.95 -14.64
C ALA A 94 7.03 -1.93 -14.70
N ASP A 95 6.49 -2.12 -15.91
CA ASP A 95 5.08 -2.09 -16.33
C ASP A 95 4.12 -3.06 -15.57
N ALA A 96 4.59 -3.75 -14.55
CA ALA A 96 3.84 -4.75 -13.81
C ALA A 96 3.70 -4.34 -12.35
N ASP A 97 2.47 -4.23 -11.90
CA ASP A 97 2.04 -4.18 -10.49
C ASP A 97 2.96 -3.38 -9.55
N ARG A 98 2.76 -2.07 -9.46
CA ARG A 98 3.42 -1.18 -8.51
C ARG A 98 3.32 -1.61 -7.04
N ALA A 99 2.37 -2.47 -6.72
CA ALA A 99 2.25 -3.10 -5.41
C ALA A 99 3.46 -3.99 -5.09
N ASP A 100 4.22 -4.42 -6.10
CA ASP A 100 5.36 -5.35 -5.98
C ASP A 100 6.73 -4.65 -5.98
N ASP A 101 6.80 -3.33 -6.25
CA ASP A 101 8.01 -2.54 -6.03
C ASP A 101 8.19 -2.20 -4.55
N GLY A 102 8.22 -3.25 -3.73
CA GLY A 102 8.30 -3.15 -2.27
C GLY A 102 9.42 -2.23 -1.79
N LYS A 103 10.55 -2.18 -2.50
CA LYS A 103 11.69 -1.34 -2.13
C LYS A 103 11.43 0.16 -2.34
N VAL A 104 10.85 0.53 -3.49
CA VAL A 104 10.51 1.94 -3.76
C VAL A 104 9.39 2.40 -2.84
N SER A 105 8.39 1.56 -2.63
CA SER A 105 7.28 1.81 -1.70
C SER A 105 7.77 1.95 -0.25
N GLU A 106 8.72 1.14 0.18
CA GLU A 106 9.34 1.22 1.51
C GLU A 106 10.17 2.50 1.64
N ALA A 107 11.00 2.82 0.64
CA ALA A 107 11.83 4.02 0.60
C ALA A 107 11.02 5.32 0.62
N MET A 108 9.83 5.35 -0.02
CA MET A 108 8.99 6.55 -0.11
C MET A 108 8.03 6.73 1.06
N SER A 109 7.52 5.64 1.64
CA SER A 109 6.45 5.68 2.65
C SER A 109 6.78 6.54 3.87
N LEU A 110 8.02 6.51 4.30
CA LEU A 110 8.49 7.25 5.47
C LEU A 110 8.71 8.74 5.17
N PRO A 111 9.49 9.13 4.13
CA PRO A 111 9.64 10.52 3.73
C PRO A 111 8.31 11.21 3.45
N GLU A 112 7.37 10.56 2.78
CA GLU A 112 6.03 11.11 2.50
C GLU A 112 5.22 11.37 3.77
N THR A 113 5.29 10.45 4.74
CA THR A 113 4.63 10.63 6.03
C THR A 113 5.21 11.80 6.79
N VAL A 114 6.53 11.97 6.76
CA VAL A 114 7.25 13.08 7.39
C VAL A 114 6.93 14.39 6.67
N ALA A 115 6.99 14.42 5.35
CA ALA A 115 6.65 15.60 4.55
C ALA A 115 5.21 16.07 4.79
N LEU A 116 4.24 15.13 4.85
CA LEU A 116 2.86 15.45 5.20
C LEU A 116 2.72 16.06 6.60
N ALA A 117 3.52 15.62 7.55
CA ALA A 117 3.51 16.14 8.90
C ALA A 117 4.03 17.60 8.91
N PHE A 118 5.10 17.89 8.18
CA PHE A 118 5.62 19.27 8.04
C PHE A 118 4.65 20.20 7.29
N ASP A 119 3.92 19.69 6.31
CA ASP A 119 2.93 20.47 5.59
C ASP A 119 1.75 20.92 6.49
N LYS A 120 1.34 20.06 7.44
CA LYS A 120 0.36 20.42 8.48
C LYS A 120 0.94 21.38 9.54
N GLY A 121 2.26 21.61 9.52
CA GLY A 121 2.99 22.44 10.48
C GLY A 121 3.17 21.73 11.82
N ILE A 122 4.33 21.11 12.01
CA ILE A 122 4.70 20.56 13.32
C ILE A 122 5.22 21.69 14.20
N ASP A 123 4.77 21.75 15.46
CA ASP A 123 5.40 22.64 16.44
C ASP A 123 6.84 22.21 16.68
N ALA A 124 7.77 23.16 16.51
CA ALA A 124 9.20 22.92 16.70
C ALA A 124 9.55 22.26 18.05
N SER A 125 8.73 22.52 19.08
CA SER A 125 8.88 21.91 20.38
C SER A 125 8.59 20.39 20.39
N THR A 126 7.65 19.93 19.56
CA THR A 126 7.32 18.52 19.41
C THR A 126 8.41 17.76 18.71
N LEU A 127 8.99 18.38 17.66
CA LEU A 127 10.14 17.81 16.93
C LEU A 127 11.40 17.77 17.81
N ALA A 128 11.71 18.88 18.52
CA ALA A 128 12.83 18.93 19.45
C ALA A 128 12.70 17.93 20.59
N GLY A 129 11.46 17.69 21.09
CA GLY A 129 11.18 16.65 22.09
C GLY A 129 11.44 15.24 21.56
N GLN A 130 11.13 14.96 20.31
CA GLN A 130 11.39 13.66 19.67
C GLN A 130 12.85 13.48 19.25
N MET A 131 13.51 14.52 18.81
CA MET A 131 14.93 14.49 18.47
C MET A 131 15.84 14.49 19.73
N GLY A 132 15.39 15.10 20.83
CA GLY A 132 16.13 15.22 22.09
C GLY A 132 15.89 14.11 23.12
N ALA A 133 14.90 13.25 22.93
CA ALA A 133 14.55 12.21 23.91
C ALA A 133 15.50 10.99 23.94
N GLY A 134 16.57 11.01 23.13
CA GLY A 134 17.59 9.94 23.10
C GLY A 134 18.72 10.07 24.13
N SER A 135 18.78 11.12 24.95
CA SER A 135 19.88 11.32 25.91
C SER A 135 19.46 12.01 27.22
N GLN A 136 18.52 11.39 27.95
CA GLN A 136 18.43 11.63 29.40
C GLN A 136 18.31 10.32 30.16
N PRO A 137 19.30 9.99 31.04
CA PRO A 137 19.09 8.92 32.00
C PRO A 137 18.06 9.39 33.03
N ALA A 138 17.11 8.50 33.31
CA ALA A 138 16.17 8.65 34.41
C ALA A 138 16.91 8.76 35.76
N ALA A 139 17.10 9.96 36.22
CA ALA A 139 17.30 10.28 37.66
C ALA A 139 17.53 11.79 37.83
N ALA A 140 16.52 12.51 38.21
CA ALA A 140 16.62 13.64 39.18
C ALA A 140 15.27 14.37 39.26
N SER A 141 14.34 13.75 39.94
CA SER A 141 13.31 14.49 40.66
C SER A 141 13.94 14.94 41.98
N GLN A 142 13.77 16.22 42.34
CA GLN A 142 14.07 16.89 43.58
C GLN A 142 15.52 17.42 43.78
N ALA A 143 15.66 18.75 43.65
CA ALA A 143 16.08 19.61 44.76
C ALA A 143 16.29 21.07 44.32
N ALA A 144 15.45 21.95 44.84
CA ALA A 144 15.75 23.24 45.42
C ALA A 144 16.69 24.26 44.74
N ALA A 145 16.08 25.37 44.38
CA ALA A 145 16.47 26.75 44.72
C ALA A 145 17.95 27.09 44.92
N GLY A 146 18.40 28.06 44.12
CA GLY A 146 19.37 29.06 44.52
C GLY A 146 20.80 28.81 44.07
N SER A 147 21.24 29.49 43.06
CA SER A 147 22.42 30.37 43.11
C SER A 147 22.74 30.98 41.75
N GLN A 148 22.92 32.26 41.75
CA GLN A 148 23.44 33.06 40.63
C GLN A 148 24.92 32.72 40.33
N ALA A 149 25.23 32.53 39.07
CA ALA A 149 26.57 32.82 38.55
C ALA A 149 26.54 32.99 37.02
N THR A 150 27.12 34.07 36.60
CA THR A 150 27.29 34.77 35.35
C THR A 150 27.79 33.95 34.14
N PRO A 151 27.65 34.51 32.92
CA PRO A 151 27.70 33.79 31.64
C PRO A 151 29.10 33.83 30.99
N ALA A 152 29.52 32.74 30.41
CA ALA A 152 30.54 32.78 29.35
C ALA A 152 30.40 31.57 28.42
N GLU A 153 30.07 31.88 27.18
CA GLU A 153 30.47 31.18 25.94
C GLU A 153 30.43 29.66 25.90
N LYS A 154 29.33 29.17 25.39
CA LYS A 154 29.22 28.10 24.37
C LYS A 154 27.75 27.83 24.11
N GLY A 155 27.19 28.41 23.07
CA GLY A 155 25.75 28.21 22.81
C GLY A 155 25.25 28.95 21.59
N ALA A 156 25.96 28.84 20.49
CA ALA A 156 25.44 29.27 19.21
C ALA A 156 24.88 28.06 18.45
N ALA A 157 23.79 27.49 18.96
CA ALA A 157 22.96 26.54 18.16
C ALA A 157 21.58 26.30 18.79
N SER A 158 21.15 27.12 19.73
CA SER A 158 19.75 27.05 20.24
C SER A 158 19.01 28.33 19.87
N GLN A 159 18.96 28.66 18.59
CA GLN A 159 17.92 29.57 18.13
C GLN A 159 16.62 28.79 18.21
N SER A 160 15.84 29.10 19.23
CA SER A 160 14.48 28.67 19.44
C SER A 160 13.69 28.95 18.16
N PHE A 161 13.48 27.92 17.33
CA PHE A 161 12.49 27.92 16.29
C PHE A 161 11.12 27.98 16.97
N SER A 162 10.72 29.17 17.38
CA SER A 162 9.39 29.45 17.89
C SER A 162 8.47 29.62 16.70
N GLY A 163 7.74 28.57 16.32
CA GLY A 163 6.78 28.62 15.24
C GLY A 163 6.57 27.27 14.57
N LYS A 164 5.54 27.18 13.75
CA LYS A 164 5.27 26.00 12.91
C LYS A 164 6.41 25.82 11.91
N LEU A 165 7.05 24.68 11.96
CA LEU A 165 8.01 24.25 10.96
C LEU A 165 7.24 23.78 9.72
N THR A 166 7.47 24.46 8.59
CA THR A 166 6.96 24.08 7.27
C THR A 166 8.11 23.57 6.42
N MET A 167 7.81 22.78 5.37
CA MET A 167 8.83 22.23 4.45
C MET A 167 9.80 23.31 3.91
N ASP A 168 9.27 24.49 3.56
CA ASP A 168 10.10 25.61 3.07
C ASP A 168 11.17 26.07 4.07
N LYS A 169 10.82 26.06 5.37
CA LYS A 169 11.75 26.42 6.44
C LYS A 169 12.82 25.33 6.66
N VAL A 170 12.42 24.07 6.54
CA VAL A 170 13.37 22.94 6.63
C VAL A 170 14.35 23.01 5.48
N ARG A 171 13.87 23.22 4.25
CA ARG A 171 14.72 23.42 3.07
C ARG A 171 15.68 24.58 3.26
N ALA A 172 15.19 25.75 3.65
CA ALA A 172 16.00 26.92 3.90
C ALA A 172 17.06 26.68 5.00
N ALA A 173 16.76 25.88 6.02
CA ALA A 173 17.69 25.54 7.09
C ALA A 173 18.77 24.56 6.61
N VAL A 174 18.44 23.62 5.74
CA VAL A 174 19.39 22.70 5.10
C VAL A 174 20.30 23.47 4.14
N ASP A 175 19.74 24.33 3.29
CA ASP A 175 20.48 25.17 2.34
C ASP A 175 21.42 26.16 3.07
N ALA A 176 21.06 26.65 4.24
CA ALA A 176 21.86 27.49 5.09
C ALA A 176 22.92 26.71 5.91
N GLY A 177 22.93 25.37 5.82
CA GLY A 177 23.86 24.52 6.59
C GLY A 177 23.59 24.52 8.10
N LEU A 178 22.38 24.92 8.50
CA LEU A 178 21.96 24.95 9.90
C LEU A 178 21.43 23.59 10.39
N LEU A 179 21.00 22.73 9.48
CA LEU A 179 20.53 21.36 9.70
C LEU A 179 21.34 20.41 8.80
N ASP A 180 21.90 19.38 9.41
CA ASP A 180 22.59 18.34 8.64
C ASP A 180 21.55 17.32 8.15
N ARG A 181 21.69 16.86 6.90
CA ARG A 181 20.84 15.85 6.29
C ARG A 181 20.83 14.55 7.10
N SER A 182 21.97 14.15 7.66
CA SER A 182 22.07 12.97 8.51
C SER A 182 21.15 13.05 9.75
N GLU A 183 21.04 14.24 10.36
CA GLU A 183 20.14 14.46 11.50
C GLU A 183 18.66 14.37 11.11
N LEU A 184 18.31 14.80 9.89
CA LEU A 184 16.94 14.69 9.35
C LEU A 184 16.57 13.23 9.09
N VAL A 185 17.48 12.46 8.49
CA VAL A 185 17.27 11.02 8.23
C VAL A 185 17.13 10.25 9.55
N ASP A 186 18.02 10.50 10.52
CA ASP A 186 17.94 9.89 11.85
C ASP A 186 16.65 10.29 12.59
N GLY A 187 16.22 11.52 12.45
CA GLY A 187 14.97 12.02 13.02
C GLY A 187 13.74 11.34 12.40
N ALA A 188 13.74 11.22 11.08
CA ALA A 188 12.71 10.52 10.33
C ALA A 188 12.64 9.04 10.73
N GLN A 189 13.79 8.36 10.85
CA GLN A 189 13.86 6.96 11.28
C GLN A 189 13.29 6.76 12.68
N ARG A 190 13.65 7.62 13.66
CA ARG A 190 13.08 7.56 15.03
C ARG A 190 11.58 7.81 15.04
N MET A 191 11.10 8.72 14.19
CA MET A 191 9.67 8.96 14.01
C MET A 191 8.98 7.72 13.44
N ALA A 192 9.60 7.04 12.47
CA ALA A 192 9.10 5.78 11.93
C ALA A 192 9.04 4.68 12.98
N ASP A 193 10.10 4.52 13.77
CA ASP A 193 10.16 3.50 14.83
C ASP A 193 9.06 3.73 15.86
N SER A 194 8.82 5.00 16.22
CA SER A 194 7.73 5.36 17.14
C SER A 194 6.35 5.12 16.55
N MET A 195 6.17 5.32 15.23
CA MET A 195 4.93 5.07 14.50
C MET A 195 4.78 3.61 14.10
N GLY A 196 5.89 2.90 13.85
CA GLY A 196 5.91 1.47 13.56
C GLY A 196 5.38 0.63 14.72
N ALA A 197 5.58 1.08 15.94
CA ALA A 197 4.95 0.50 17.14
C ALA A 197 3.41 0.64 17.13
N MET A 198 2.84 1.59 16.38
CA MET A 198 1.40 1.79 16.20
C MET A 198 0.81 1.05 14.98
N GLY A 199 1.65 0.40 14.16
CA GLY A 199 1.27 -0.40 12.99
C GLY A 199 1.62 0.26 11.65
N GLY A 200 2.30 -0.49 10.78
CA GLY A 200 2.74 -0.03 9.45
C GLY A 200 1.61 0.42 8.51
N SER A 201 0.36 0.04 8.81
CA SER A 201 -0.82 0.51 8.08
C SER A 201 -1.06 2.01 8.20
N ILE A 202 -0.74 2.60 9.36
CA ILE A 202 -0.91 4.05 9.61
C ILE A 202 0.10 4.84 8.76
N VAL A 203 1.34 4.36 8.68
CA VAL A 203 2.40 4.99 7.86
C VAL A 203 1.96 4.99 6.39
N ARG A 204 1.53 3.83 5.88
CA ARG A 204 1.04 3.71 4.50
C ARG A 204 -0.16 4.63 4.22
N GLN A 205 -1.14 4.68 5.11
CA GLN A 205 -2.32 5.54 4.94
C GLN A 205 -1.93 7.04 4.90
N ARG A 206 -0.93 7.46 5.68
CA ARG A 206 -0.43 8.83 5.65
C ARG A 206 0.36 9.12 4.38
N ALA A 207 1.20 8.19 3.92
CA ALA A 207 1.91 8.29 2.67
C ALA A 207 0.95 8.45 1.48
N VAL A 208 -0.10 7.62 1.42
CA VAL A 208 -1.17 7.78 0.40
C VAL A 208 -1.84 9.17 0.49
N SER A 209 -2.03 9.71 1.70
CA SER A 209 -2.59 11.07 1.84
C SER A 209 -1.63 12.16 1.33
N TYR A 210 -0.31 11.92 1.34
CA TYR A 210 0.66 12.80 0.69
C TYR A 210 0.52 12.73 -0.84
N VAL A 211 0.42 11.51 -1.40
CA VAL A 211 0.22 11.31 -2.85
C VAL A 211 -1.08 12.00 -3.32
N GLN A 212 -2.17 11.95 -2.55
CA GLN A 212 -3.40 12.67 -2.85
C GLN A 212 -3.15 14.18 -3.01
N LYS A 213 -2.44 14.78 -2.07
CA LYS A 213 -2.09 16.21 -2.13
C LYS A 213 -1.18 16.54 -3.30
N GLU A 214 -0.24 15.66 -3.61
CA GLU A 214 0.66 15.83 -4.73
C GLU A 214 -0.11 15.86 -6.06
N TYR A 215 -1.10 14.96 -6.22
CA TYR A 215 -1.97 14.94 -7.40
C TYR A 215 -2.86 16.17 -7.48
N GLU A 216 -3.43 16.62 -6.35
CA GLU A 216 -4.18 17.88 -6.29
C GLU A 216 -3.31 19.08 -6.70
N ALA A 217 -2.06 19.14 -6.23
CA ALA A 217 -1.12 20.20 -6.56
C ALA A 217 -0.69 20.21 -8.04
N GLN A 218 -0.72 19.04 -8.69
CA GLN A 218 -0.53 18.89 -10.15
C GLN A 218 -1.80 19.20 -10.94
N GLY A 219 -2.94 19.44 -10.28
CA GLY A 219 -4.23 19.67 -10.93
C GLY A 219 -4.92 18.39 -11.41
N ILE A 220 -4.46 17.21 -10.96
CA ILE A 220 -5.10 15.95 -11.26
C ILE A 220 -6.36 15.81 -10.40
N SER A 221 -7.50 15.52 -11.03
CA SER A 221 -8.77 15.32 -10.34
C SER A 221 -8.75 13.97 -9.57
N LEU A 222 -8.73 14.04 -8.25
CA LEU A 222 -8.83 12.82 -7.41
C LEU A 222 -10.14 12.06 -7.65
N THR A 223 -11.21 12.77 -8.00
CA THR A 223 -12.50 12.14 -8.33
C THR A 223 -12.39 11.26 -9.57
N ASP A 224 -11.60 11.67 -10.57
CA ASP A 224 -11.41 10.89 -11.80
C ASP A 224 -10.52 9.67 -11.51
N VAL A 225 -9.49 9.81 -10.70
CA VAL A 225 -8.64 8.69 -10.25
C VAL A 225 -9.48 7.66 -9.50
N GLN A 226 -10.26 8.12 -8.52
CA GLN A 226 -11.15 7.26 -7.73
C GLN A 226 -12.20 6.56 -8.60
N SER A 227 -12.86 7.29 -9.50
CA SER A 227 -13.91 6.73 -10.35
C SER A 227 -13.35 5.71 -11.35
N SER A 228 -12.16 5.96 -11.88
CA SER A 228 -11.44 5.05 -12.78
C SER A 228 -11.06 3.76 -12.06
N TYR A 229 -10.51 3.87 -10.84
CA TYR A 229 -10.20 2.72 -10.00
C TYR A 229 -11.45 1.88 -9.68
N LEU A 230 -12.51 2.53 -9.21
CA LEU A 230 -13.78 1.86 -8.87
C LEU A 230 -14.42 1.19 -10.09
N ALA A 231 -14.38 1.83 -11.27
CA ALA A 231 -14.89 1.26 -12.50
C ALA A 231 -14.11 0.01 -12.92
N ASN A 232 -12.78 0.07 -12.85
CA ASN A 232 -11.90 -1.06 -13.18
C ASN A 232 -12.10 -2.23 -12.20
N MET A 233 -12.17 -1.94 -10.91
CA MET A 233 -12.37 -2.96 -9.88
C MET A 233 -13.78 -3.59 -9.99
N SER A 234 -14.80 -2.78 -10.25
CA SER A 234 -16.16 -3.26 -10.50
C SER A 234 -16.23 -4.15 -11.75
N ALA A 235 -15.53 -3.79 -12.83
CA ALA A 235 -15.46 -4.61 -14.04
C ALA A 235 -14.78 -5.96 -13.77
N ARG A 236 -13.71 -6.00 -12.98
CA ARG A 236 -13.04 -7.24 -12.55
C ARG A 236 -13.98 -8.12 -11.72
N MET A 237 -14.73 -7.54 -10.76
CA MET A 237 -15.74 -8.27 -9.98
C MET A 237 -16.85 -8.84 -10.86
N PHE A 238 -17.36 -8.05 -11.80
CA PHE A 238 -18.37 -8.52 -12.75
C PHE A 238 -17.86 -9.70 -13.59
N GLY A 239 -16.61 -9.62 -14.05
CA GLY A 239 -15.94 -10.70 -14.75
C GLY A 239 -15.87 -11.99 -13.94
N LEU A 240 -15.48 -11.89 -12.66
CA LEU A 240 -15.42 -13.05 -11.76
C LEU A 240 -16.81 -13.65 -11.48
N CYS A 241 -17.83 -12.81 -11.25
CA CYS A 241 -19.21 -13.27 -11.08
C CYS A 241 -19.70 -14.01 -12.33
N ALA A 242 -19.39 -13.51 -13.53
CA ALA A 242 -19.76 -14.18 -14.78
C ALA A 242 -19.05 -15.53 -14.93
N VAL A 243 -17.77 -15.62 -14.58
CA VAL A 243 -17.01 -16.89 -14.59
C VAL A 243 -17.59 -17.88 -13.59
N SER A 244 -17.88 -17.46 -12.36
CA SER A 244 -18.51 -18.33 -11.33
C SER A 244 -19.88 -18.83 -11.79
N LEU A 245 -20.72 -17.95 -12.34
CA LEU A 245 -22.03 -18.30 -12.88
C LEU A 245 -21.93 -19.34 -14.01
N LEU A 246 -21.06 -19.11 -14.99
CA LEU A 246 -20.84 -20.04 -16.10
C LEU A 246 -20.31 -21.38 -15.61
N ALA A 247 -19.35 -21.38 -14.69
CA ALA A 247 -18.81 -22.60 -14.10
C ALA A 247 -19.91 -23.41 -13.38
N THR A 248 -20.79 -22.74 -12.64
CA THR A 248 -21.90 -23.38 -11.93
C THR A 248 -22.91 -23.99 -12.90
N ILE A 249 -23.30 -23.27 -13.96
CA ILE A 249 -24.21 -23.77 -15.00
C ILE A 249 -23.60 -25.00 -15.70
N LEU A 250 -22.33 -24.91 -16.11
CA LEU A 250 -21.64 -26.02 -16.77
C LEU A 250 -21.51 -27.24 -15.84
N THR A 251 -21.21 -27.03 -14.56
CA THR A 251 -21.17 -28.11 -13.56
C THR A 251 -22.52 -28.81 -13.46
N GLY A 252 -23.60 -28.05 -13.38
CA GLY A 252 -24.96 -28.59 -13.34
C GLY A 252 -25.31 -29.39 -14.60
N ALA A 253 -24.93 -28.89 -15.79
CA ALA A 253 -25.16 -29.59 -17.06
C ALA A 253 -24.36 -30.91 -17.15
N VAL A 254 -23.06 -30.89 -16.79
CA VAL A 254 -22.20 -32.09 -16.75
C VAL A 254 -22.73 -33.12 -15.73
N ALA A 255 -23.11 -32.68 -14.55
CA ALA A 255 -23.65 -33.53 -13.52
C ALA A 255 -25.00 -34.20 -13.95
N SER A 256 -25.88 -33.40 -14.51
CA SER A 256 -27.19 -33.90 -15.01
C SER A 256 -27.02 -34.91 -16.16
N HIS A 257 -26.17 -34.58 -17.16
CA HIS A 257 -25.87 -35.48 -18.26
C HIS A 257 -25.23 -36.78 -17.76
N THR A 258 -24.30 -36.72 -16.82
CA THR A 258 -23.65 -37.90 -16.25
C THR A 258 -24.63 -38.75 -15.45
N ALA A 259 -25.52 -38.14 -14.64
CA ALA A 259 -26.52 -38.83 -13.88
C ALA A 259 -27.53 -39.59 -14.80
N CYS A 260 -28.01 -38.96 -15.87
CA CYS A 260 -28.88 -39.59 -16.84
C CYS A 260 -28.24 -40.77 -17.56
N THR A 261 -26.96 -40.65 -17.91
CA THR A 261 -26.19 -41.72 -18.58
C THR A 261 -25.95 -42.90 -17.66
N ILE A 262 -25.56 -42.66 -16.40
CA ILE A 262 -25.41 -43.70 -15.39
C ILE A 262 -26.75 -44.42 -15.11
N ALA A 263 -27.85 -43.66 -14.99
CA ALA A 263 -29.19 -44.24 -14.77
C ALA A 263 -29.62 -45.16 -15.94
N ARG A 264 -29.33 -44.76 -17.19
CA ARG A 264 -29.58 -45.56 -18.38
C ARG A 264 -28.78 -46.85 -18.36
N ASP A 265 -27.46 -46.77 -18.06
CA ASP A 265 -26.58 -47.95 -18.04
C ASP A 265 -26.92 -48.91 -16.91
N LEU A 266 -27.36 -48.40 -15.75
CA LEU A 266 -27.88 -49.21 -14.63
C LEU A 266 -29.13 -49.96 -15.04
N ARG A 267 -30.10 -49.27 -15.62
CA ARG A 267 -31.35 -49.86 -16.07
C ARG A 267 -31.09 -50.99 -17.08
N ARG A 268 -30.20 -50.74 -18.05
CA ARG A 268 -29.82 -51.77 -19.04
C ARG A 268 -29.18 -52.96 -18.40
N LYS A 269 -28.20 -52.78 -17.50
CA LYS A 269 -27.56 -53.90 -16.79
C LYS A 269 -28.47 -54.71 -15.88
N THR A 270 -29.48 -54.01 -15.27
CA THR A 270 -30.48 -54.69 -14.43
C THR A 270 -31.38 -55.53 -15.31
N PHE A 271 -31.84 -55.03 -16.44
CA PHE A 271 -32.71 -55.74 -17.39
C PHE A 271 -31.99 -56.98 -17.97
N ASP A 272 -30.72 -56.85 -18.40
CA ASP A 272 -29.93 -57.95 -18.92
C ASP A 272 -29.70 -59.07 -17.85
N ARG A 273 -29.69 -58.71 -16.56
CA ARG A 273 -29.49 -59.71 -15.49
C ARG A 273 -30.78 -60.40 -15.02
N VAL A 274 -31.94 -59.81 -15.28
CA VAL A 274 -33.24 -60.37 -14.95
C VAL A 274 -33.74 -61.31 -16.07
N MET A 275 -33.26 -61.06 -17.30
CA MET A 275 -33.67 -61.83 -18.49
C MET A 275 -32.78 -63.06 -18.75
N HIS A 276 -31.62 -63.18 -18.09
CA HIS A 276 -30.71 -64.30 -18.12
C HIS A 276 -30.50 -64.85 -16.70
#